data_f80a9acac3d4658022ae86f773f86e0c
#
_entry.id   f80a9acac3d4658022ae86f773f86e0c
#
_cell.length_a   1.000
_cell.length_b   1.000
_cell.length_c   1.000
_cell.angle_alpha   90.00
_cell.angle_beta   90.00
_cell.angle_gamma   90.00
#
_symmetry.space_group_name_H-M   'P 1'
#
loop_
_entity.id
_entity.type
_entity.pdbx_description
1 polymer ?
#
loop_
_entity_poly.entity_id
_entity_poly.type
_entity_poly.pdbx_seq_one_letter_code
_entity_poly.pdbx_strand_id
1 'polypeptide(L)'
;MLQQAYQKHLISLRAWLHGSGKHEALRALEFARPLHNGLRKDGVTPEFAHQVFMMNFARSFDPVLLHPDATLSVLALHDVIEDKNVPILEIQAEFGDQIAHPVFLMSAPEGETAAEKAERFRAMAQCPIASVGKAIDRVHNVVSMVGVFTPEKVARYIAESEELILPMMKAARRRFPQQIPVYEISKLMISTHIHNIRTLLNQVP
;
A
#
# COMPACT_ATOMS: atom_id res chain seq x y z
N MET A 1 -1.41 -4.20 24.06
CA MET A 1 -0.50 -3.12 23.62
C MET A 1 -0.69 -2.77 22.14
N LEU A 2 -0.59 -3.73 21.20
CA LEU A 2 -0.76 -3.47 19.74
C LEU A 2 -2.15 -2.95 19.37
N GLN A 3 -3.22 -3.49 19.94
CA GLN A 3 -4.59 -3.03 19.68
C GLN A 3 -4.82 -1.59 20.18
N GLN A 4 -4.23 -1.19 21.31
CA GLN A 4 -4.32 0.20 21.80
C GLN A 4 -3.54 1.15 20.90
N ALA A 5 -2.38 0.76 20.39
CA ALA A 5 -1.60 1.55 19.43
C ALA A 5 -2.40 1.74 18.13
N TYR A 6 -3.00 0.69 17.59
CA TYR A 6 -3.87 0.75 16.42
C TYR A 6 -5.01 1.75 16.61
N GLN A 7 -5.76 1.67 17.74
CA GLN A 7 -6.87 2.59 18.01
C GLN A 7 -6.41 4.06 18.09
N LYS A 8 -5.26 4.33 18.70
CA LYS A 8 -4.69 5.68 18.76
C LYS A 8 -4.36 6.21 17.35
N HIS A 9 -3.73 5.38 16.52
CA HIS A 9 -3.40 5.75 15.15
C HIS A 9 -4.64 5.99 14.30
N LEU A 10 -5.66 5.15 14.43
CA LEU A 10 -6.92 5.30 13.72
C LEU A 10 -7.66 6.60 14.13
N ILE A 11 -7.76 6.88 15.43
CA ILE A 11 -8.41 8.11 15.95
C ILE A 11 -7.65 9.34 15.43
N SER A 12 -6.32 9.34 15.53
CA SER A 12 -5.49 10.44 15.03
C SER A 12 -5.63 10.65 13.53
N LEU A 13 -5.66 9.56 12.76
CA LEU A 13 -5.84 9.62 11.31
C LEU A 13 -7.21 10.21 10.94
N ARG A 14 -8.30 9.73 11.56
CA ARG A 14 -9.65 10.23 11.30
C ARG A 14 -9.78 11.72 11.62
N ALA A 15 -9.24 12.13 12.77
CA ALA A 15 -9.26 13.55 13.18
C ALA A 15 -8.47 14.42 12.18
N TRP A 16 -7.32 13.93 11.70
CA TRP A 16 -6.52 14.64 10.71
C TRP A 16 -7.22 14.71 9.35
N LEU A 17 -7.77 13.59 8.85
CA LEU A 17 -8.51 13.56 7.59
C LEU A 17 -9.66 14.58 7.60
N HIS A 18 -10.43 14.60 8.69
CA HIS A 18 -11.52 15.56 8.87
C HIS A 18 -11.00 17.01 8.92
N GLY A 19 -9.99 17.27 9.75
CA GLY A 19 -9.46 18.63 9.95
C GLY A 19 -8.69 19.20 8.74
N SER A 20 -8.16 18.33 7.86
CA SER A 20 -7.46 18.73 6.63
C SER A 20 -8.35 18.70 5.37
N GLY A 21 -9.66 18.46 5.51
CA GLY A 21 -10.60 18.44 4.39
C GLY A 21 -10.44 17.23 3.44
N LYS A 22 -9.84 16.13 3.91
CA LYS A 22 -9.68 14.89 3.14
C LYS A 22 -10.94 14.03 3.25
N HIS A 23 -12.04 14.52 2.72
CA HIS A 23 -13.35 13.91 2.93
C HIS A 23 -13.53 12.60 2.17
N GLU A 24 -12.97 12.49 0.96
CA GLU A 24 -13.01 11.24 0.20
C GLU A 24 -12.19 10.14 0.87
N ALA A 25 -11.00 10.47 1.39
CA ALA A 25 -10.20 9.51 2.15
C ALA A 25 -10.87 9.07 3.45
N LEU A 26 -11.59 9.97 4.11
CA LEU A 26 -12.38 9.62 5.29
C LEU A 26 -13.53 8.67 4.92
N ARG A 27 -14.27 8.95 3.83
CA ARG A 27 -15.32 8.04 3.31
C ARG A 27 -14.76 6.68 2.95
N ALA A 28 -13.64 6.64 2.21
CA ALA A 28 -12.95 5.40 1.82
C ALA A 28 -12.49 4.58 3.03
N LEU A 29 -11.96 5.23 4.07
CA LEU A 29 -11.59 4.60 5.33
C LEU A 29 -12.81 3.98 6.04
N GLU A 30 -13.92 4.72 6.14
CA GLU A 30 -15.15 4.22 6.79
C GLU A 30 -15.82 3.11 5.97
N PHE A 31 -15.72 3.14 4.64
CA PHE A 31 -16.18 2.07 3.74
C PHE A 31 -15.36 0.78 3.93
N ALA A 32 -14.02 0.88 3.88
CA ALA A 32 -13.14 -0.29 3.90
C ALA A 32 -13.03 -0.94 5.29
N ARG A 33 -13.08 -0.14 6.37
CA ARG A 33 -12.83 -0.62 7.73
C ARG A 33 -13.74 -1.76 8.18
N PRO A 34 -15.07 -1.75 8.00
CA PRO A 34 -15.94 -2.86 8.41
C PRO A 34 -15.72 -4.14 7.60
N LEU A 35 -15.17 -4.03 6.39
CA LEU A 35 -14.85 -5.19 5.53
C LEU A 35 -13.62 -5.95 6.06
N HIS A 36 -12.67 -5.26 6.70
CA HIS A 36 -11.45 -5.82 7.26
C HIS A 36 -11.57 -6.05 8.78
N ASN A 37 -12.43 -6.97 9.17
CA ASN A 37 -12.75 -7.26 10.58
C ASN A 37 -11.94 -8.42 11.19
N GLY A 38 -10.99 -9.00 10.45
CA GLY A 38 -10.14 -10.10 10.87
C GLY A 38 -8.87 -9.66 11.59
N LEU A 39 -7.95 -10.62 11.74
CA LEU A 39 -6.58 -10.41 12.22
C LEU A 39 -5.59 -10.63 11.09
N ARG A 40 -4.46 -9.93 11.15
CA ARG A 40 -3.32 -10.18 10.26
C ARG A 40 -2.71 -11.56 10.54
N LYS A 41 -1.78 -11.98 9.66
CA LYS A 41 -1.12 -13.29 9.76
C LYS A 41 -0.31 -13.52 11.05
N ASP A 42 -0.03 -12.45 11.82
CA ASP A 42 0.58 -12.55 13.14
C ASP A 42 -0.42 -13.02 14.24
N GLY A 43 -1.71 -13.12 13.91
CA GLY A 43 -2.77 -13.57 14.78
C GLY A 43 -3.18 -12.59 15.91
N VAL A 44 -2.61 -11.39 15.96
CA VAL A 44 -2.85 -10.41 17.05
C VAL A 44 -3.16 -8.99 16.56
N THR A 45 -2.65 -8.60 15.41
CA THR A 45 -2.85 -7.25 14.86
C THR A 45 -4.16 -7.21 14.08
N PRO A 46 -5.04 -6.21 14.31
CA PRO A 46 -6.23 -6.02 13.47
C PRO A 46 -5.87 -5.93 11.99
N GLU A 47 -6.64 -6.57 11.14
CA GLU A 47 -6.38 -6.61 9.69
C GLU A 47 -6.26 -5.20 9.11
N PHE A 48 -7.19 -4.31 9.44
CA PHE A 48 -7.22 -2.92 8.97
C PHE A 48 -6.04 -2.05 9.48
N ALA A 49 -5.20 -2.56 10.36
CA ALA A 49 -4.00 -1.84 10.80
C ALA A 49 -3.01 -1.60 9.64
N HIS A 50 -3.05 -2.45 8.60
CA HIS A 50 -2.28 -2.26 7.38
C HIS A 50 -2.62 -0.95 6.68
N GLN A 51 -3.90 -0.74 6.39
CA GLN A 51 -4.40 0.47 5.74
C GLN A 51 -4.13 1.72 6.60
N VAL A 52 -4.36 1.63 7.91
CA VAL A 52 -4.08 2.72 8.85
C VAL A 52 -2.60 3.10 8.87
N PHE A 53 -1.69 2.11 8.84
CA PHE A 53 -0.25 2.37 8.70
C PHE A 53 0.07 3.10 7.40
N MET A 54 -0.42 2.57 6.27
CA MET A 54 -0.14 3.13 4.94
C MET A 54 -0.65 4.57 4.82
N MET A 55 -1.87 4.84 5.29
CA MET A 55 -2.44 6.19 5.27
C MET A 55 -1.67 7.17 6.18
N ASN A 56 -1.24 6.73 7.39
CA ASN A 56 -0.41 7.57 8.26
C ASN A 56 0.98 7.81 7.68
N PHE A 57 1.56 6.83 6.98
CA PHE A 57 2.82 7.01 6.26
C PHE A 57 2.67 8.01 5.10
N ALA A 58 1.63 7.83 4.27
CA ALA A 58 1.31 8.75 3.17
C ALA A 58 1.03 10.17 3.63
N ARG A 59 0.35 10.34 4.76
CA ARG A 59 0.07 11.63 5.41
C ARG A 59 1.34 12.47 5.62
N SER A 60 2.48 11.84 5.91
CA SER A 60 3.76 12.54 6.08
C SER A 60 4.26 13.20 4.79
N PHE A 61 3.70 12.82 3.66
CA PHE A 61 4.04 13.33 2.33
C PHE A 61 2.90 14.17 1.71
N ASP A 62 1.85 14.50 2.46
CA ASP A 62 0.68 15.22 1.94
C ASP A 62 1.02 16.42 1.03
N PRO A 63 2.01 17.30 1.38
CA PRO A 63 2.34 18.46 0.55
C PRO A 63 2.98 18.14 -0.81
N VAL A 64 3.53 16.93 -0.98
CA VAL A 64 4.21 16.52 -2.22
C VAL A 64 3.40 15.53 -3.06
N LEU A 65 2.28 15.03 -2.55
CA LEU A 65 1.37 14.18 -3.32
C LEU A 65 0.64 15.03 -4.38
N LEU A 66 0.53 14.52 -5.60
CA LEU A 66 -0.21 15.19 -6.68
C LEU A 66 -1.73 15.16 -6.44
N HIS A 67 -2.23 14.09 -5.85
CA HIS A 67 -3.65 13.88 -5.54
C HIS A 67 -3.78 13.31 -4.12
N PRO A 68 -3.54 14.13 -3.07
CA PRO A 68 -3.40 13.60 -1.71
C PRO A 68 -4.67 12.89 -1.20
N ASP A 69 -5.85 13.46 -1.38
CA ASP A 69 -7.11 12.86 -0.93
C ASP A 69 -7.38 11.53 -1.67
N ALA A 70 -7.26 11.52 -3.01
CA ALA A 70 -7.41 10.30 -3.81
C ALA A 70 -6.34 9.24 -3.47
N THR A 71 -5.08 9.63 -3.22
CA THR A 71 -4.03 8.69 -2.82
C THR A 71 -4.37 8.02 -1.48
N LEU A 72 -4.81 8.79 -0.49
CA LEU A 72 -5.23 8.25 0.80
C LEU A 72 -6.47 7.36 0.68
N SER A 73 -7.42 7.70 -0.19
CA SER A 73 -8.59 6.88 -0.49
C SER A 73 -8.19 5.53 -1.08
N VAL A 74 -7.28 5.55 -2.06
CA VAL A 74 -6.76 4.31 -2.68
C VAL A 74 -6.04 3.43 -1.66
N LEU A 75 -5.26 4.01 -0.74
CA LEU A 75 -4.61 3.27 0.34
C LEU A 75 -5.60 2.61 1.30
N ALA A 76 -6.77 3.21 1.52
CA ALA A 76 -7.82 2.58 2.31
C ALA A 76 -8.50 1.40 1.58
N LEU A 77 -8.62 1.50 0.23
CA LEU A 77 -9.43 0.60 -0.59
C LEU A 77 -8.61 -0.49 -1.33
N HIS A 78 -7.27 -0.44 -1.35
CA HIS A 78 -6.44 -1.21 -2.29
C HIS A 78 -6.64 -2.73 -2.23
N ASP A 79 -7.00 -3.29 -1.06
CA ASP A 79 -7.19 -4.74 -0.86
C ASP A 79 -8.67 -5.17 -0.93
N VAL A 80 -9.64 -4.24 -1.07
CA VAL A 80 -11.07 -4.61 -0.99
C VAL A 80 -11.53 -5.46 -2.18
N ILE A 81 -10.89 -5.33 -3.34
CA ILE A 81 -11.19 -6.16 -4.51
C ILE A 81 -10.64 -7.57 -4.31
N GLU A 82 -9.35 -7.70 -3.94
CA GLU A 82 -8.67 -9.00 -3.82
C GLU A 82 -9.16 -9.78 -2.59
N ASP A 83 -9.22 -9.13 -1.43
CA ASP A 83 -9.45 -9.81 -0.15
C ASP A 83 -10.93 -9.84 0.27
N LYS A 84 -11.76 -8.95 -0.27
CA LYS A 84 -13.16 -8.79 0.16
C LYS A 84 -14.17 -8.98 -0.98
N ASN A 85 -13.70 -9.28 -2.18
CA ASN A 85 -14.52 -9.50 -3.37
C ASN A 85 -15.47 -8.35 -3.70
N VAL A 86 -15.11 -7.11 -3.35
CA VAL A 86 -15.88 -5.93 -3.72
C VAL A 86 -15.73 -5.69 -5.23
N PRO A 87 -16.83 -5.64 -6.00
CA PRO A 87 -16.73 -5.40 -7.42
C PRO A 87 -16.14 -4.03 -7.73
N ILE A 88 -15.27 -3.95 -8.75
CA ILE A 88 -14.70 -2.66 -9.18
C ILE A 88 -15.79 -1.62 -9.55
N LEU A 89 -16.90 -2.08 -10.10
CA LEU A 89 -18.05 -1.21 -10.46
C LEU A 89 -18.68 -0.56 -9.22
N GLU A 90 -18.63 -1.21 -8.06
CA GLU A 90 -19.10 -0.63 -6.79
C GLU A 90 -18.15 0.48 -6.32
N ILE A 91 -16.83 0.24 -6.40
CA ILE A 91 -15.83 1.27 -6.10
C ILE A 91 -15.96 2.46 -7.05
N GLN A 92 -16.18 2.20 -8.33
CA GLN A 92 -16.38 3.25 -9.35
C GLN A 92 -17.65 4.08 -9.09
N ALA A 93 -18.75 3.42 -8.75
CA ALA A 93 -20.02 4.09 -8.45
C ALA A 93 -19.94 4.96 -7.19
N GLU A 94 -19.21 4.49 -6.16
CA GLU A 94 -19.10 5.15 -4.86
C GLU A 94 -18.03 6.28 -4.86
N PHE A 95 -16.88 6.05 -5.52
CA PHE A 95 -15.69 6.92 -5.40
C PHE A 95 -15.22 7.53 -6.73
N GLY A 96 -15.85 7.17 -7.86
CA GLY A 96 -15.49 7.66 -9.19
C GLY A 96 -14.18 7.08 -9.75
N ASP A 97 -13.90 7.40 -11.03
CA ASP A 97 -12.77 6.82 -11.77
C ASP A 97 -11.41 7.21 -11.22
N GLN A 98 -11.27 8.39 -10.64
CA GLN A 98 -10.00 8.85 -10.08
C GLN A 98 -9.48 7.95 -8.96
N ILE A 99 -10.38 7.27 -8.25
CA ILE A 99 -10.08 6.33 -7.17
C ILE A 99 -10.17 4.90 -7.67
N ALA A 100 -11.23 4.55 -8.40
CA ALA A 100 -11.44 3.18 -8.86
C ALA A 100 -10.32 2.67 -9.77
N HIS A 101 -9.86 3.47 -10.73
CA HIS A 101 -8.79 3.06 -11.65
C HIS A 101 -7.47 2.73 -10.93
N PRO A 102 -6.92 3.57 -10.03
CA PRO A 102 -5.74 3.19 -9.25
C PRO A 102 -5.96 1.97 -8.35
N VAL A 103 -7.12 1.79 -7.72
CA VAL A 103 -7.45 0.59 -6.93
C VAL A 103 -7.40 -0.65 -7.83
N PHE A 104 -8.01 -0.60 -9.02
CA PHE A 104 -7.95 -1.68 -10.01
C PHE A 104 -6.50 -2.01 -10.42
N LEU A 105 -5.67 -1.00 -10.70
CA LEU A 105 -4.26 -1.21 -11.04
C LEU A 105 -3.46 -1.87 -9.91
N MET A 106 -3.81 -1.60 -8.66
CA MET A 106 -3.13 -2.22 -7.50
C MET A 106 -3.59 -3.65 -7.23
N SER A 107 -4.81 -4.01 -7.67
CA SER A 107 -5.39 -5.34 -7.48
C SER A 107 -4.87 -6.33 -8.54
N ALA A 108 -4.41 -7.50 -8.09
CA ALA A 108 -3.95 -8.56 -9.00
C ALA A 108 -5.13 -9.47 -9.38
N PRO A 109 -5.42 -9.64 -10.68
CA PRO A 109 -6.45 -10.58 -11.10
C PRO A 109 -6.02 -12.02 -10.81
N GLU A 110 -6.99 -12.89 -10.52
CA GLU A 110 -6.74 -14.31 -10.33
C GLU A 110 -6.16 -14.92 -11.62
N GLY A 111 -5.11 -15.74 -11.47
CA GLY A 111 -4.46 -16.37 -12.62
C GLY A 111 -3.56 -15.44 -13.46
N GLU A 112 -3.24 -14.24 -12.98
CA GLU A 112 -2.37 -13.29 -13.67
C GLU A 112 -1.04 -13.93 -14.08
N THR A 113 -0.72 -13.88 -15.37
CA THR A 113 0.56 -14.33 -15.91
C THR A 113 1.70 -13.35 -15.56
N ALA A 114 2.94 -13.80 -15.65
CA ALA A 114 4.11 -12.93 -15.45
C ALA A 114 4.15 -11.73 -16.41
N ALA A 115 3.70 -11.92 -17.66
CA ALA A 115 3.65 -10.86 -18.67
C ALA A 115 2.57 -9.81 -18.34
N GLU A 116 1.38 -10.24 -17.97
CA GLU A 116 0.28 -9.36 -17.53
C GLU A 116 0.66 -8.59 -16.27
N LYS A 117 1.30 -9.26 -15.31
CA LYS A 117 1.84 -8.62 -14.11
C LYS A 117 2.83 -7.51 -14.45
N ALA A 118 3.78 -7.78 -15.33
CA ALA A 118 4.77 -6.79 -15.76
C ALA A 118 4.09 -5.60 -16.45
N GLU A 119 3.04 -5.83 -17.26
CA GLU A 119 2.26 -4.76 -17.89
C GLU A 119 1.50 -3.92 -16.87
N ARG A 120 0.85 -4.57 -15.89
CA ARG A 120 0.17 -3.87 -14.78
C ARG A 120 1.13 -2.97 -13.99
N PHE A 121 2.36 -3.43 -13.71
CA PHE A 121 3.38 -2.59 -13.07
C PHE A 121 3.85 -1.42 -13.96
N ARG A 122 3.91 -1.62 -15.29
CA ARG A 122 4.16 -0.52 -16.24
C ARG A 122 3.02 0.50 -16.23
N ALA A 123 1.76 0.04 -16.19
CA ALA A 123 0.59 0.91 -16.07
C ALA A 123 0.58 1.67 -14.73
N MET A 124 0.89 1.00 -13.60
CA MET A 124 1.06 1.68 -12.31
C MET A 124 2.10 2.79 -12.36
N ALA A 125 3.23 2.58 -13.06
CA ALA A 125 4.27 3.60 -13.22
C ALA A 125 3.79 4.86 -13.97
N GLN A 126 2.68 4.79 -14.70
CA GLN A 126 2.05 5.92 -15.41
C GLN A 126 0.97 6.61 -14.56
N CYS A 127 0.59 6.05 -13.41
CA CYS A 127 -0.44 6.58 -12.52
C CYS A 127 0.21 7.14 -11.24
N PRO A 128 0.09 8.46 -10.96
CA PRO A 128 0.72 9.08 -9.79
C PRO A 128 0.18 8.52 -8.48
N ILE A 129 -1.07 8.08 -8.45
CA ILE A 129 -1.73 7.53 -7.26
C ILE A 129 -1.33 6.07 -7.04
N ALA A 130 -1.49 5.21 -8.05
CA ALA A 130 -1.21 3.77 -7.93
C ALA A 130 0.28 3.49 -7.66
N SER A 131 1.20 4.26 -8.29
CA SER A 131 2.64 4.09 -8.07
C SER A 131 3.06 4.43 -6.64
N VAL A 132 2.50 5.49 -6.05
CA VAL A 132 2.71 5.83 -4.64
C VAL A 132 2.05 4.78 -3.74
N GLY A 133 0.81 4.39 -4.02
CA GLY A 133 0.09 3.37 -3.26
C GLY A 133 0.88 2.06 -3.18
N LYS A 134 1.35 1.55 -4.33
CA LYS A 134 2.09 0.28 -4.39
C LYS A 134 3.48 0.38 -3.75
N ALA A 135 4.14 1.54 -3.82
CA ALA A 135 5.39 1.78 -3.10
C ALA A 135 5.20 1.69 -1.58
N ILE A 136 4.17 2.35 -1.05
CA ILE A 136 3.86 2.37 0.39
C ILE A 136 3.37 0.99 0.88
N ASP A 137 2.54 0.29 0.12
CA ASP A 137 2.15 -1.10 0.40
C ASP A 137 3.37 -1.99 0.56
N ARG A 138 4.32 -1.92 -0.39
CA ARG A 138 5.54 -2.71 -0.31
C ARG A 138 6.40 -2.35 0.91
N VAL A 139 6.51 -1.07 1.26
CA VAL A 139 7.20 -0.65 2.50
C VAL A 139 6.61 -1.37 3.71
N HIS A 140 5.28 -1.31 3.89
CA HIS A 140 4.67 -1.97 5.04
C HIS A 140 4.86 -3.49 5.02
N ASN A 141 4.73 -4.11 3.86
CA ASN A 141 4.90 -5.56 3.73
C ASN A 141 6.33 -6.00 4.10
N VAL A 142 7.38 -5.34 3.60
CA VAL A 142 8.76 -5.73 3.94
C VAL A 142 9.13 -5.46 5.40
N VAL A 143 8.56 -4.41 6.01
CA VAL A 143 8.75 -4.09 7.43
C VAL A 143 8.09 -5.13 8.34
N SER A 144 6.92 -5.67 7.94
CA SER A 144 6.07 -6.52 8.80
C SER A 144 6.19 -8.02 8.50
N MET A 145 6.94 -8.46 7.49
CA MET A 145 6.94 -9.87 7.05
C MET A 145 7.86 -10.79 7.86
N VAL A 146 8.87 -10.24 8.54
CA VAL A 146 9.85 -11.04 9.30
C VAL A 146 9.17 -11.72 10.49
N GLY A 147 9.37 -13.05 10.62
CA GLY A 147 8.73 -13.84 11.67
C GLY A 147 7.23 -14.13 11.45
N VAL A 148 6.64 -13.60 10.36
CA VAL A 148 5.21 -13.75 10.03
C VAL A 148 5.00 -14.54 8.73
N PHE A 149 5.80 -14.28 7.69
CA PHE A 149 5.70 -14.96 6.41
C PHE A 149 6.64 -16.17 6.36
N THR A 150 6.27 -17.20 5.58
CA THR A 150 7.17 -18.34 5.32
C THR A 150 8.38 -17.89 4.51
N PRO A 151 9.54 -18.59 4.61
CA PRO A 151 10.74 -18.24 3.85
C PRO A 151 10.50 -18.10 2.34
N GLU A 152 9.68 -18.97 1.76
CA GLU A 152 9.35 -18.96 0.32
C GLU A 152 8.54 -17.70 -0.03
N LYS A 153 7.62 -17.28 0.84
CA LYS A 153 6.85 -16.06 0.67
C LYS A 153 7.75 -14.83 0.81
N VAL A 154 8.68 -14.81 1.76
CA VAL A 154 9.68 -13.74 1.93
C VAL A 154 10.53 -13.64 0.67
N ALA A 155 11.09 -14.75 0.15
CA ALA A 155 11.89 -14.76 -1.07
C ALA A 155 11.12 -14.20 -2.26
N ARG A 156 9.86 -14.60 -2.44
CA ARG A 156 8.99 -14.07 -3.51
C ARG A 156 8.74 -12.56 -3.40
N TYR A 157 8.52 -12.04 -2.17
CA TYR A 157 8.33 -10.61 -1.95
C TYR A 157 9.59 -9.80 -2.22
N ILE A 158 10.78 -10.37 -1.90
CA ILE A 158 12.07 -9.76 -2.21
C ILE A 158 12.27 -9.70 -3.72
N ALA A 159 12.11 -10.82 -4.43
CA ALA A 159 12.23 -10.88 -5.89
C ALA A 159 11.29 -9.88 -6.58
N GLU A 160 10.00 -9.88 -6.23
CA GLU A 160 9.03 -8.92 -6.77
C GLU A 160 9.42 -7.47 -6.48
N SER A 161 9.98 -7.20 -5.29
CA SER A 161 10.42 -5.84 -4.95
C SER A 161 11.56 -5.38 -5.88
N GLU A 162 12.52 -6.23 -6.15
CA GLU A 162 13.69 -5.92 -6.98
C GLU A 162 13.35 -5.88 -8.47
N GLU A 163 12.53 -6.81 -8.95
CA GLU A 163 12.22 -6.99 -10.36
C GLU A 163 11.10 -6.06 -10.87
N LEU A 164 10.14 -5.70 -10.03
CA LEU A 164 8.95 -4.95 -10.44
C LEU A 164 8.75 -3.64 -9.68
N ILE A 165 8.81 -3.65 -8.32
CA ILE A 165 8.48 -2.46 -7.52
C ILE A 165 9.54 -1.36 -7.70
N LEU A 166 10.82 -1.67 -7.51
CA LEU A 166 11.89 -0.67 -7.62
C LEU A 166 12.00 -0.11 -9.05
N PRO A 167 11.89 -0.90 -10.13
CA PRO A 167 11.81 -0.37 -11.50
C PRO A 167 10.57 0.49 -11.75
N MET A 168 9.39 0.09 -11.27
CA MET A 168 8.16 0.90 -11.34
C MET A 168 8.37 2.27 -10.67
N MET A 169 8.87 2.27 -9.43
CA MET A 169 9.16 3.52 -8.70
C MET A 169 10.18 4.40 -9.42
N LYS A 170 11.23 3.80 -10.03
CA LYS A 170 12.22 4.53 -10.82
C LYS A 170 11.60 5.20 -12.05
N ALA A 171 10.66 4.54 -12.72
CA ALA A 171 9.92 5.11 -13.85
C ALA A 171 8.95 6.22 -13.40
N ALA A 172 8.15 5.96 -12.35
CA ALA A 172 7.20 6.92 -11.79
C ALA A 172 7.89 8.19 -11.26
N ARG A 173 9.03 8.07 -10.59
CA ARG A 173 9.84 9.21 -10.11
C ARG A 173 10.24 10.17 -11.22
N ARG A 174 10.56 9.66 -12.40
CA ARG A 174 10.92 10.49 -13.57
C ARG A 174 9.71 11.24 -14.13
N ARG A 175 8.54 10.61 -14.04
CA ARG A 175 7.28 11.15 -14.56
C ARG A 175 6.62 12.13 -13.59
N PHE A 176 6.75 11.89 -12.29
CA PHE A 176 6.10 12.64 -11.22
C PHE A 176 7.13 13.25 -10.25
N PRO A 177 7.91 14.25 -10.68
CA PRO A 177 9.03 14.78 -9.90
C PRO A 177 8.60 15.39 -8.57
N GLN A 178 7.39 15.90 -8.43
CA GLN A 178 6.85 16.41 -7.16
C GLN A 178 6.81 15.32 -6.09
N GLN A 179 6.58 14.05 -6.47
CA GLN A 179 6.47 12.90 -5.56
C GLN A 179 7.83 12.19 -5.31
N ILE A 180 8.95 12.75 -5.75
CA ILE A 180 10.30 12.20 -5.52
C ILE A 180 10.53 11.82 -4.05
N PRO A 181 10.18 12.66 -3.05
CA PRO A 181 10.42 12.30 -1.65
C PRO A 181 9.77 10.97 -1.23
N VAL A 182 8.55 10.69 -1.71
CA VAL A 182 7.86 9.42 -1.42
C VAL A 182 8.63 8.23 -1.99
N TYR A 183 9.02 8.32 -3.26
CA TYR A 183 9.74 7.21 -3.92
C TYR A 183 11.12 6.97 -3.33
N GLU A 184 11.87 8.02 -2.99
CA GLU A 184 13.22 7.87 -2.40
C GLU A 184 13.17 7.28 -0.99
N ILE A 185 12.26 7.75 -0.13
CA ILE A 185 12.10 7.18 1.21
C ILE A 185 11.59 5.74 1.13
N SER A 186 10.60 5.45 0.28
CA SER A 186 10.11 4.08 0.09
C SER A 186 11.21 3.15 -0.43
N LYS A 187 12.01 3.59 -1.42
CA LYS A 187 13.16 2.84 -1.92
C LYS A 187 14.17 2.56 -0.81
N LEU A 188 14.55 3.57 -0.04
CA LEU A 188 15.48 3.42 1.08
C LEU A 188 14.98 2.37 2.06
N MET A 189 13.72 2.47 2.50
CA MET A 189 13.13 1.52 3.44
C MET A 189 13.08 0.10 2.88
N ILE A 190 12.59 -0.07 1.65
CA ILE A 190 12.51 -1.40 1.01
C ILE A 190 13.91 -2.01 0.91
N SER A 191 14.90 -1.27 0.38
CA SER A 191 16.24 -1.79 0.15
C SER A 191 16.97 -2.13 1.47
N THR A 192 16.81 -1.28 2.50
CA THR A 192 17.40 -1.53 3.82
C THR A 192 16.79 -2.76 4.49
N HIS A 193 15.45 -2.92 4.44
CA HIS A 193 14.82 -4.09 5.05
C HIS A 193 15.17 -5.39 4.29
N ILE A 194 15.23 -5.36 2.97
CA ILE A 194 15.68 -6.53 2.18
C ILE A 194 17.11 -6.90 2.54
N HIS A 195 18.02 -5.92 2.67
CA HIS A 195 19.40 -6.16 3.09
C HIS A 195 19.45 -6.82 4.47
N ASN A 196 18.74 -6.25 5.45
CA ASN A 196 18.68 -6.79 6.81
C ASN A 196 18.13 -8.22 6.85
N ILE A 197 17.05 -8.50 6.10
CA ILE A 197 16.45 -9.83 6.02
C ILE A 197 17.46 -10.84 5.45
N ARG A 198 18.16 -10.51 4.36
CA ARG A 198 19.20 -11.38 3.78
C ARG A 198 20.34 -11.63 4.76
N THR A 199 20.77 -10.60 5.48
CA THR A 199 21.82 -10.73 6.48
C THR A 199 21.40 -11.68 7.62
N LEU A 200 20.17 -11.52 8.13
CA LEU A 200 19.63 -12.40 9.17
C LEU A 200 19.48 -13.85 8.69
N LEU A 201 18.98 -14.06 7.47
CA LEU A 201 18.83 -15.41 6.91
C LEU A 201 20.18 -16.11 6.68
N ASN A 202 21.24 -15.36 6.34
CA ASN A 202 22.59 -15.91 6.15
C ASN A 202 23.33 -16.17 7.48
N GLN A 203 22.81 -15.70 8.61
CA GLN A 203 23.38 -15.92 9.95
C GLN A 203 22.75 -17.11 10.70
N VAL A 204 21.67 -17.68 10.17
CA VAL A 204 21.09 -18.91 10.70
C VAL A 204 21.85 -20.08 10.12
N PRO A 205 22.52 -20.92 10.96
CA PRO A 205 23.32 -22.07 10.50
C PRO A 205 22.45 -23.17 9.89
#